data_78bca4fce9e361682e7794251967fb2e
#
_entry.id   78bca4fce9e361682e7794251967fb2e
#
_cell.length_a   1.000
_cell.length_b   1.000
_cell.length_c   1.000
_cell.angle_alpha   90.00
_cell.angle_beta   90.00
_cell.angle_gamma   90.00
#
_symmetry.space_group_name_H-M   'P 1'
#
loop_
_entity.id
_entity.type
_entity.pdbx_description
1 polymer ?
#
loop_
_entity_poly.entity_id
_entity_poly.type
_entity_poly.pdbx_seq_one_letter_code
_entity_poly.pdbx_strand_id
1 'polypeptide(L)'
;MPIEYGARERSYELFRKGKRAGTWDPDDFDVEGDRADWAEFSDAERKAFLMTASGFYDGEEDVTRTLAPYMVVLDRLDGETLSFDPVQEEMFLAQQLYEEAKHTDFFSRY
;
A
#
# COMPACT_ATOMS: atom_id res chain seq x y z
N MET A 1 5.05 28.12 11.86
CA MET A 1 6.02 27.38 12.70
C MET A 1 6.04 25.93 12.28
N PRO A 2 7.20 25.32 12.14
CA PRO A 2 7.24 23.88 11.94
C PRO A 2 6.59 23.20 13.15
N ILE A 3 5.75 22.21 12.90
CA ILE A 3 5.22 21.36 13.96
C ILE A 3 6.42 20.58 14.52
N GLU A 4 6.78 20.84 15.77
CA GLU A 4 7.76 20.02 16.47
C GLU A 4 7.06 18.75 16.91
N TYR A 5 7.20 17.71 16.12
CA TYR A 5 6.90 16.38 16.60
C TYR A 5 7.93 16.02 17.70
N GLY A 6 7.50 15.31 18.73
CA GLY A 6 8.39 14.78 19.78
C GLY A 6 9.56 13.98 19.21
N ALA A 7 10.21 13.16 20.02
CA ALA A 7 11.32 12.33 19.54
C ALA A 7 10.90 11.55 18.29
N ARG A 8 11.77 11.56 17.26
CA ARG A 8 11.49 10.86 15.99
C ARG A 8 11.48 9.36 16.24
N GLU A 9 10.34 8.74 15.99
CA GLU A 9 10.13 7.31 16.16
C GLU A 9 10.42 6.55 14.87
N ARG A 10 10.43 5.21 14.97
CA ARG A 10 10.67 4.31 13.85
C ARG A 10 9.62 4.52 12.75
N SER A 11 8.36 4.69 13.10
CA SER A 11 7.26 4.96 12.16
C SER A 11 7.48 6.25 11.36
N TYR A 12 7.95 7.31 12.00
CA TYR A 12 8.31 8.55 11.29
C TYR A 12 9.46 8.35 10.31
N GLU A 13 10.50 7.61 10.70
CA GLU A 13 11.62 7.31 9.81
C GLU A 13 11.19 6.44 8.61
N LEU A 14 10.27 5.50 8.82
CA LEU A 14 9.68 4.70 7.75
C LEU A 14 8.82 5.57 6.81
N PHE A 15 8.02 6.48 7.36
CA PHE A 15 7.27 7.45 6.58
C PHE A 15 8.20 8.30 5.69
N ARG A 16 9.32 8.80 6.23
CA ARG A 16 10.30 9.56 5.45
C ARG A 16 10.88 8.76 4.29
N LYS A 17 11.21 7.49 4.52
CA LYS A 17 11.70 6.60 3.46
C LYS A 17 10.64 6.36 2.40
N GLY A 18 9.43 6.03 2.80
CA GLY A 18 8.30 5.79 1.90
C GLY A 18 7.98 7.01 1.04
N LYS A 19 8.02 8.18 1.63
CA LYS A 19 7.80 9.46 0.93
C LYS A 19 8.80 9.69 -0.22
N ARG A 20 10.03 9.20 -0.07
CA ARG A 20 11.08 9.33 -1.10
C ARG A 20 11.09 8.18 -2.09
N ALA A 21 10.81 6.97 -1.62
CA ALA A 21 10.85 5.75 -2.42
C ALA A 21 9.53 5.47 -3.16
N GLY A 22 8.40 5.89 -2.61
CA GLY A 22 7.05 5.63 -3.15
C GLY A 22 6.67 6.58 -4.29
N THR A 23 7.52 6.71 -5.30
CA THR A 23 7.31 7.61 -6.45
C THR A 23 6.77 6.90 -7.69
N TRP A 24 6.61 5.59 -7.64
CA TRP A 24 6.07 4.82 -8.76
C TRP A 24 4.57 5.06 -8.95
N ASP A 25 4.13 4.97 -10.21
CA ASP A 25 2.74 5.15 -10.61
C ASP A 25 2.30 3.92 -11.42
N PRO A 26 1.17 3.25 -11.06
CA PRO A 26 0.62 2.16 -11.86
C PRO A 26 0.38 2.53 -13.33
N ASP A 27 0.10 3.80 -13.62
CA ASP A 27 -0.14 4.30 -14.98
C ASP A 27 1.12 4.28 -15.85
N ASP A 28 2.30 4.22 -15.27
CA ASP A 28 3.57 4.21 -16.00
C ASP A 28 3.91 2.84 -16.60
N PHE A 29 3.16 1.78 -16.24
CA PHE A 29 3.38 0.44 -16.76
C PHE A 29 2.62 0.22 -18.07
N ASP A 30 3.35 0.00 -19.15
CA ASP A 30 2.78 -0.39 -20.44
C ASP A 30 2.58 -1.91 -20.49
N VAL A 31 1.32 -2.34 -20.48
CA VAL A 31 0.92 -3.75 -20.55
C VAL A 31 0.57 -4.20 -21.98
N GLU A 32 0.67 -3.32 -22.98
CA GLU A 32 0.33 -3.68 -24.36
C GLU A 32 1.29 -4.74 -24.93
N GLY A 33 2.56 -4.68 -24.55
CA GLY A 33 3.56 -5.69 -24.92
C GLY A 33 3.24 -7.09 -24.42
N ASP A 34 2.55 -7.19 -23.28
CA ASP A 34 2.22 -8.46 -22.65
C ASP A 34 1.13 -9.25 -23.42
N ARG A 35 0.40 -8.58 -24.31
CA ARG A 35 -0.63 -9.25 -25.14
C ARG A 35 -0.08 -10.35 -26.02
N ALA A 36 1.10 -10.15 -26.57
CA ALA A 36 1.76 -11.14 -27.39
C ALA A 36 2.15 -12.36 -26.55
N ASP A 37 2.75 -12.12 -25.38
CA ASP A 37 3.13 -13.17 -24.45
C ASP A 37 1.91 -13.93 -23.94
N TRP A 38 0.82 -13.22 -23.64
CA TRP A 38 -0.44 -13.82 -23.23
C TRP A 38 -1.02 -14.76 -24.30
N ALA A 39 -0.89 -14.40 -25.57
CA ALA A 39 -1.36 -15.22 -26.68
C ALA A 39 -0.57 -16.54 -26.81
N GLU A 40 0.71 -16.53 -26.41
CA GLU A 40 1.57 -17.72 -26.43
C GLU A 40 1.34 -18.67 -25.26
N PHE A 41 0.69 -18.20 -24.18
CA PHE A 41 0.41 -19.05 -23.00
C PHE A 41 -0.58 -20.16 -23.31
N SER A 42 -0.32 -21.33 -22.79
CA SER A 42 -1.31 -22.43 -22.75
C SER A 42 -2.47 -22.07 -21.82
N ASP A 43 -3.59 -22.79 -21.95
CA ASP A 43 -4.74 -22.61 -21.07
C ASP A 43 -4.40 -22.84 -19.60
N ALA A 44 -3.50 -23.78 -19.30
CA ALA A 44 -3.05 -24.04 -17.93
C ALA A 44 -2.23 -22.86 -17.36
N GLU A 45 -1.35 -22.29 -18.17
CA GLU A 45 -0.55 -21.11 -17.77
C GLU A 45 -1.44 -19.87 -17.55
N ARG A 46 -2.38 -19.63 -18.47
CA ARG A 46 -3.36 -18.53 -18.32
C ARG A 46 -4.18 -18.70 -17.03
N LYS A 47 -4.66 -19.91 -16.77
CA LYS A 47 -5.42 -20.21 -15.56
C LYS A 47 -4.58 -19.98 -14.30
N ALA A 48 -3.34 -20.46 -14.26
CA ALA A 48 -2.44 -20.28 -13.14
C ALA A 48 -2.14 -18.79 -12.89
N PHE A 49 -1.88 -18.03 -13.95
CA PHE A 49 -1.65 -16.59 -13.88
C PHE A 49 -2.88 -15.86 -13.31
N LEU A 50 -4.06 -16.11 -13.86
CA LEU A 50 -5.30 -15.45 -13.43
C LEU A 50 -5.66 -15.78 -11.97
N MET A 51 -5.44 -17.02 -11.54
CA MET A 51 -5.65 -17.39 -10.13
C MET A 51 -4.71 -16.63 -9.20
N THR A 52 -3.45 -16.49 -9.59
CA THR A 52 -2.45 -15.76 -8.82
C THR A 52 -2.78 -14.26 -8.79
N ALA A 53 -3.04 -13.64 -9.93
CA ALA A 53 -3.39 -12.24 -10.03
C ALA A 53 -4.67 -11.88 -9.26
N SER A 54 -5.70 -12.74 -9.34
CA SER A 54 -6.93 -12.57 -8.55
C SER A 54 -6.65 -12.62 -7.05
N GLY A 55 -5.81 -13.55 -6.61
CA GLY A 55 -5.42 -13.65 -5.20
C GLY A 55 -4.70 -12.39 -4.70
N PHE A 56 -3.81 -11.83 -5.50
CA PHE A 56 -3.16 -10.55 -5.20
C PHE A 56 -4.17 -9.39 -5.17
N TYR A 57 -5.03 -9.29 -6.17
CA TYR A 57 -6.06 -8.24 -6.21
C TYR A 57 -6.95 -8.27 -4.97
N ASP A 58 -7.48 -9.44 -4.62
CA ASP A 58 -8.34 -9.61 -3.44
C ASP A 58 -7.58 -9.25 -2.15
N GLY A 59 -6.33 -9.67 -2.02
CA GLY A 59 -5.48 -9.35 -0.88
C GLY A 59 -5.20 -7.87 -0.74
N GLU A 60 -4.83 -7.20 -1.82
CA GLU A 60 -4.53 -5.76 -1.83
C GLU A 60 -5.78 -4.92 -1.53
N GLU A 61 -6.93 -5.29 -2.08
CA GLU A 61 -8.20 -4.63 -1.79
C GLU A 61 -8.59 -4.79 -0.32
N ASP A 62 -8.43 -5.99 0.23
CA ASP A 62 -8.74 -6.27 1.63
C ASP A 62 -7.85 -5.47 2.58
N VAL A 63 -6.55 -5.40 2.34
CA VAL A 63 -5.62 -4.58 3.12
C VAL A 63 -5.98 -3.10 3.01
N THR A 64 -6.31 -2.61 1.82
CA THR A 64 -6.72 -1.22 1.60
C THR A 64 -7.95 -0.87 2.44
N ARG A 65 -8.94 -1.75 2.49
CA ARG A 65 -10.15 -1.56 3.31
C ARG A 65 -9.91 -1.68 4.80
N THR A 66 -8.95 -2.50 5.21
CA THR A 66 -8.72 -2.85 6.62
C THR A 66 -7.83 -1.83 7.34
N LEU A 67 -6.90 -1.17 6.64
CA LEU A 67 -5.97 -0.21 7.25
C LEU A 67 -6.66 1.05 7.79
N ALA A 68 -7.66 1.57 7.10
CA ALA A 68 -8.35 2.80 7.52
C ALA A 68 -8.99 2.69 8.93
N PRO A 69 -9.66 1.59 9.33
CA PRO A 69 -10.13 1.41 10.69
C PRO A 69 -9.03 1.46 11.75
N TYR A 70 -7.84 0.95 11.47
CA TYR A 70 -6.71 1.05 12.41
C TYR A 70 -6.31 2.51 12.66
N MET A 71 -6.32 3.36 11.65
CA MET A 71 -6.03 4.79 11.80
C MET A 71 -7.04 5.47 12.74
N VAL A 72 -8.32 5.11 12.63
CA VAL A 72 -9.37 5.62 13.53
C VAL A 72 -9.14 5.18 14.98
N VAL A 73 -8.69 3.95 15.19
CA VAL A 73 -8.36 3.47 16.54
C VAL A 73 -7.17 4.25 17.11
N LEU A 74 -6.13 4.47 16.34
CA LEU A 74 -4.95 5.25 16.79
C LEU A 74 -5.33 6.67 17.21
N ASP A 75 -6.19 7.33 16.46
CA ASP A 75 -6.68 8.68 16.76
C ASP A 75 -7.40 8.76 18.12
N ARG A 76 -7.99 7.66 18.59
CA ARG A 76 -8.70 7.58 19.86
C ARG A 76 -7.83 7.14 21.04
N LEU A 77 -6.60 6.74 20.79
CA LEU A 77 -5.69 6.32 21.85
C LEU A 77 -5.08 7.54 22.54
N ASP A 78 -4.94 7.42 23.86
CA ASP A 78 -4.29 8.46 24.65
C ASP A 78 -2.76 8.34 24.52
N GLY A 79 -2.14 9.36 23.92
CA GLY A 79 -0.69 9.39 23.70
C GLY A 79 0.13 9.41 25.00
N GLU A 80 -0.47 9.80 26.16
CA GLU A 80 0.22 9.77 27.45
C GLU A 80 0.38 8.34 28.00
N THR A 81 -0.54 7.45 27.64
CA THR A 81 -0.50 6.04 28.04
C THR A 81 0.22 5.13 27.05
N LEU A 82 0.54 5.64 25.86
CA LEU A 82 1.23 4.88 24.81
C LEU A 82 2.74 5.09 24.89
N SER A 83 3.48 4.04 24.51
CA SER A 83 4.94 4.12 24.34
C SER A 83 5.36 4.70 22.99
N PHE A 84 4.42 5.16 22.17
CA PHE A 84 4.65 5.71 20.84
C PHE A 84 3.74 6.91 20.57
N ASP A 85 4.11 7.74 19.61
CA ASP A 85 3.32 8.87 19.17
C ASP A 85 2.28 8.43 18.11
N PRO A 86 0.96 8.51 18.42
CA PRO A 86 -0.08 8.10 17.49
C PRO A 86 -0.02 8.82 16.14
N VAL A 87 0.35 10.09 16.12
CA VAL A 87 0.42 10.89 14.87
C VAL A 87 1.49 10.37 13.95
N GLN A 88 2.66 9.99 14.46
CA GLN A 88 3.72 9.41 13.65
C GLN A 88 3.33 8.04 13.09
N GLU A 89 2.60 7.23 13.87
CA GLU A 89 2.03 5.96 13.38
C GLU A 89 0.98 6.20 12.29
N GLU A 90 0.10 7.16 12.46
CA GLU A 90 -0.91 7.53 11.45
C GLU A 90 -0.26 8.02 10.16
N MET A 91 0.81 8.80 10.23
CA MET A 91 1.55 9.24 9.05
C MET A 91 2.13 8.06 8.28
N PHE A 92 2.71 7.09 8.99
CA PHE A 92 3.21 5.86 8.37
C PHE A 92 2.09 5.03 7.75
N LEU A 93 0.98 4.83 8.47
CA LEU A 93 -0.17 4.07 7.96
C LEU A 93 -0.85 4.76 6.78
N ALA A 94 -0.91 6.08 6.77
CA ALA A 94 -1.45 6.84 5.64
C ALA A 94 -0.61 6.61 4.37
N GLN A 95 0.71 6.61 4.51
CA GLN A 95 1.61 6.32 3.40
C GLN A 95 1.48 4.86 2.96
N GLN A 96 1.39 3.91 3.89
CA GLN A 96 1.16 2.50 3.59
C GLN A 96 -0.18 2.31 2.87
N LEU A 97 -1.26 2.92 3.35
CA LEU A 97 -2.58 2.86 2.71
C LEU A 97 -2.53 3.38 1.25
N TYR A 98 -1.79 4.45 1.02
CA TYR A 98 -1.59 4.97 -0.33
C TYR A 98 -0.85 3.98 -1.23
N GLU A 99 0.19 3.32 -0.73
CA GLU A 99 0.90 2.26 -1.48
C GLU A 99 -0.02 1.07 -1.79
N GLU A 100 -0.80 0.60 -0.82
CA GLU A 100 -1.76 -0.49 -1.03
C GLU A 100 -2.86 -0.10 -2.05
N ALA A 101 -3.30 1.14 -2.06
CA ALA A 101 -4.23 1.64 -3.07
C ALA A 101 -3.62 1.60 -4.48
N LYS A 102 -2.33 1.90 -4.62
CA LYS A 102 -1.61 1.76 -5.91
C LYS A 102 -1.48 0.30 -6.34
N HIS A 103 -1.24 -0.62 -5.40
CA HIS A 103 -1.23 -2.06 -5.69
C HIS A 103 -2.60 -2.52 -6.19
N THR A 104 -3.67 -2.12 -5.54
CA THR A 104 -5.05 -2.43 -5.97
C THR A 104 -5.31 -1.90 -7.38
N ASP A 105 -4.94 -0.66 -7.67
CA ASP A 105 -5.05 -0.07 -9.00
C ASP A 105 -4.23 -0.85 -10.03
N PHE A 106 -3.00 -1.21 -9.72
CA PHE A 106 -2.14 -2.01 -10.59
C PHE A 106 -2.79 -3.35 -10.95
N PHE A 107 -3.19 -4.14 -9.96
CA PHE A 107 -3.79 -5.46 -10.20
C PHE A 107 -5.19 -5.38 -10.82
N SER A 108 -5.90 -4.27 -10.72
CA SER A 108 -7.19 -4.09 -11.39
C SER A 108 -7.10 -4.04 -12.92
N ARG A 109 -5.89 -3.87 -13.45
CA ARG A 109 -5.64 -3.72 -14.90
C ARG A 109 -5.35 -5.04 -15.60
N TYR A 110 -5.16 -6.10 -14.84
CA TYR A 110 -4.89 -7.44 -15.38
C TYR A 110 -6.18 -8.32 -15.39
#